data_6f915427fbb21aed4c4ab766be352e3e
#
_entry.id   6f915427fbb21aed4c4ab766be352e3e
#
_cell.length_a   1.000
_cell.length_b   1.000
_cell.length_c   1.000
_cell.angle_alpha   90.00
_cell.angle_beta   90.00
_cell.angle_gamma   90.00
#
_symmetry.space_group_name_H-M   'P 1'
#
loop_
_entity.id
_entity.type
_entity.pdbx_description
1 polymer ?
#
loop_
_entity_poly.entity_id
_entity_poly.type
_entity_poly.pdbx_seq_one_letter_code
_entity_poly.pdbx_strand_id
1 'polypeptide(L)'
;MFGSLLGALSSDMAIDLGTANTLVYVKGRGIVLNEPSVVATITTRGGKKSVRAVGNDAKMMLGRTPGNIEAIRPMRDGVIADFEVAEEMIKHFIRKVHNRRSFANPMIIVCVPSGSTAVERRSIQESALSAGARRVFLIEEPMAAAIGAGLPVSEPTGSMVVDIGGGTTEVAVLSLGGIVYSRSVRVGGDKMDEAIIAYIRRHQNLLIGEASSERIKKEIGSAALPMDGNGVTMEIKGRDLLNGVPKEITITQRHIAEALAEPVGAIVEAVKVALEATPPELAADIVDKGIVLTGGGSLLANLDQVLRDETGLPVSIADDPLSCVALGTGRVLENSKGMRHVLSTAF
;
A
#
# COMPACT_ATOMS: atom_id res chain seq x y z
N MET A 1 13.09 21.90 -30.87
CA MET A 1 11.65 22.26 -30.98
C MET A 1 10.70 21.05 -31.17
N PHE A 2 11.09 20.01 -31.90
CA PHE A 2 10.25 18.81 -32.06
C PHE A 2 10.03 17.99 -30.77
N GLY A 3 10.99 18.00 -29.83
CA GLY A 3 10.86 17.24 -28.57
C GLY A 3 9.83 17.78 -27.57
N SER A 4 9.46 19.07 -27.63
CA SER A 4 8.45 19.66 -26.76
C SER A 4 7.01 19.43 -27.24
N LEU A 5 6.81 19.23 -28.54
CA LEU A 5 5.50 18.92 -29.12
C LEU A 5 5.10 17.44 -28.88
N LEU A 6 6.09 16.53 -28.89
CA LEU A 6 5.86 15.11 -28.56
C LEU A 6 5.54 14.91 -27.06
N GLY A 7 6.09 15.77 -26.17
CA GLY A 7 5.76 15.77 -24.75
C GLY A 7 4.33 16.17 -24.42
N ALA A 8 3.67 16.97 -25.30
CA ALA A 8 2.26 17.35 -25.15
C ALA A 8 1.27 16.24 -25.57
N LEU A 9 1.75 15.20 -26.25
CA LEU A 9 0.96 14.05 -26.71
C LEU A 9 1.08 12.83 -25.79
N SER A 10 2.04 12.82 -24.87
CA SER A 10 2.29 11.75 -23.88
C SER A 10 1.92 12.25 -22.50
N SER A 11 0.96 11.61 -21.88
CA SER A 11 0.63 11.91 -20.49
C SER A 11 1.62 11.18 -19.58
N ASP A 12 2.62 11.90 -19.07
CA ASP A 12 3.51 11.39 -18.04
C ASP A 12 2.69 11.00 -16.80
N MET A 13 3.09 9.97 -16.10
CA MET A 13 2.31 9.39 -15.00
C MET A 13 3.16 9.01 -13.79
N ALA A 14 2.53 9.00 -12.65
CA ALA A 14 3.05 8.46 -11.42
C ALA A 14 2.25 7.22 -11.05
N ILE A 15 2.92 6.17 -10.61
CA ILE A 15 2.31 4.89 -10.24
C ILE A 15 2.72 4.58 -8.80
N ASP A 16 1.72 4.48 -7.94
CA ASP A 16 1.84 3.83 -6.65
C ASP A 16 1.51 2.35 -6.86
N LEU A 17 2.56 1.51 -6.86
CA LEU A 17 2.45 0.07 -7.12
C LEU A 17 2.34 -0.69 -5.80
N GLY A 18 1.25 -0.44 -5.07
CA GLY A 18 1.03 -1.02 -3.76
C GLY A 18 0.67 -2.52 -3.78
N THR A 19 0.92 -3.20 -2.68
CA THR A 19 0.60 -4.62 -2.50
C THR A 19 -0.90 -4.90 -2.63
N ALA A 20 -1.74 -4.05 -2.05
CA ALA A 20 -3.20 -4.21 -2.07
C ALA A 20 -3.83 -3.56 -3.30
N ASN A 21 -3.48 -2.31 -3.59
CA ASN A 21 -4.03 -1.51 -4.69
C ASN A 21 -2.90 -0.83 -5.46
N THR A 22 -3.11 -0.66 -6.76
CA THR A 22 -2.30 0.20 -7.62
C THR A 22 -3.08 1.47 -7.94
N LEU A 23 -2.47 2.63 -7.70
CA LEU A 23 -3.00 3.94 -8.07
C LEU A 23 -2.17 4.55 -9.19
N VAL A 24 -2.84 5.19 -10.15
CA VAL A 24 -2.16 5.92 -11.23
C VAL A 24 -2.62 7.36 -11.25
N TYR A 25 -1.66 8.24 -11.08
CA TYR A 25 -1.80 9.68 -11.25
C TYR A 25 -1.29 10.08 -12.64
N VAL A 26 -2.03 10.89 -13.36
CA VAL A 26 -1.63 11.41 -14.67
C VAL A 26 -1.44 12.92 -14.57
N LYS A 27 -0.32 13.40 -15.12
CA LYS A 27 0.02 14.81 -15.13
C LYS A 27 -1.12 15.68 -15.68
N GLY A 28 -1.53 16.67 -14.89
CA GLY A 28 -2.63 17.58 -15.23
C GLY A 28 -4.05 16.95 -15.14
N ARG A 29 -4.19 15.70 -14.68
CA ARG A 29 -5.50 15.03 -14.57
C ARG A 29 -5.79 14.47 -13.18
N GLY A 30 -4.78 14.40 -12.29
CA GLY A 30 -4.93 13.79 -10.98
C GLY A 30 -4.93 12.26 -11.01
N ILE A 31 -5.44 11.63 -9.94
CA ILE A 31 -5.60 10.18 -9.84
C ILE A 31 -6.71 9.74 -10.80
N VAL A 32 -6.36 8.92 -11.78
CA VAL A 32 -7.28 8.44 -12.84
C VAL A 32 -7.58 6.95 -12.73
N LEU A 33 -6.84 6.22 -11.88
CA LEU A 33 -7.03 4.80 -11.66
C LEU A 33 -6.71 4.46 -10.20
N ASN A 34 -7.58 3.67 -9.59
CA ASN A 34 -7.39 3.04 -8.29
C ASN A 34 -8.00 1.64 -8.38
N GLU A 35 -7.16 0.64 -8.53
CA GLU A 35 -7.59 -0.74 -8.69
C GLU A 35 -6.75 -1.71 -7.86
N PRO A 36 -7.34 -2.83 -7.43
CA PRO A 36 -6.61 -3.89 -6.73
C PRO A 36 -5.43 -4.41 -7.55
N SER A 37 -4.29 -4.65 -6.88
CA SER A 37 -3.10 -5.28 -7.46
C SER A 37 -3.31 -6.80 -7.56
N VAL A 38 -4.29 -7.22 -8.37
CA VAL A 38 -4.69 -8.62 -8.56
C VAL A 38 -4.77 -8.92 -10.05
N VAL A 39 -4.29 -10.09 -10.44
CA VAL A 39 -4.36 -10.61 -11.81
C VAL A 39 -4.93 -12.01 -11.80
N ALA A 40 -5.91 -12.27 -12.65
CA ALA A 40 -6.38 -13.61 -12.93
C ALA A 40 -5.76 -14.12 -14.24
N THR A 41 -5.14 -15.28 -14.17
CA THR A 41 -4.54 -15.97 -15.33
C THR A 41 -5.32 -17.24 -15.65
N ILE A 42 -5.35 -17.61 -16.93
CA ILE A 42 -5.91 -18.86 -17.40
C ILE A 42 -4.84 -19.71 -18.07
N THR A 43 -4.75 -20.98 -17.68
CA THR A 43 -3.89 -21.96 -18.32
C THR A 43 -4.70 -22.77 -19.32
N THR A 44 -4.33 -22.71 -20.60
CA THR A 44 -4.96 -23.48 -21.67
C THR A 44 -4.52 -24.95 -21.63
N ARG A 45 -5.25 -25.85 -22.33
CA ARG A 45 -4.89 -27.30 -22.42
C ARG A 45 -3.49 -27.55 -22.96
N GLY A 46 -2.89 -26.59 -23.68
CA GLY A 46 -1.50 -26.65 -24.18
C GLY A 46 -0.45 -26.08 -23.20
N GLY A 47 -0.82 -25.79 -21.95
CA GLY A 47 0.08 -25.24 -20.92
C GLY A 47 0.40 -23.75 -21.05
N LYS A 48 -0.16 -23.05 -22.04
CA LYS A 48 0.07 -21.61 -22.22
C LYS A 48 -0.74 -20.81 -21.20
N LYS A 49 -0.04 -20.00 -20.40
CA LYS A 49 -0.62 -19.06 -19.44
C LYS A 49 -0.94 -17.72 -20.14
N SER A 50 -2.10 -17.14 -19.88
CA SER A 50 -2.49 -15.83 -20.40
C SER A 50 -3.33 -15.07 -19.38
N VAL A 51 -3.28 -13.74 -19.41
CA VAL A 51 -4.07 -12.88 -18.53
C VAL A 51 -5.56 -12.95 -18.91
N ARG A 52 -6.40 -13.22 -17.92
CA ARG A 52 -7.88 -13.28 -18.04
C ARG A 52 -8.54 -11.98 -17.58
N ALA A 53 -8.10 -11.45 -16.44
CA ALA A 53 -8.61 -10.24 -15.83
C ALA A 53 -7.55 -9.56 -14.98
N VAL A 54 -7.70 -8.26 -14.74
CA VAL A 54 -6.81 -7.45 -13.90
C VAL A 54 -7.66 -6.51 -13.04
N GLY A 55 -7.18 -6.16 -11.86
CA GLY A 55 -7.82 -5.19 -10.99
C GLY A 55 -9.11 -5.72 -10.35
N ASN A 56 -10.16 -4.92 -10.38
CA ASN A 56 -11.44 -5.25 -9.75
C ASN A 56 -12.04 -6.58 -10.23
N ASP A 57 -11.99 -6.83 -11.54
CA ASP A 57 -12.53 -8.07 -12.12
C ASP A 57 -11.76 -9.30 -11.62
N ALA A 58 -10.43 -9.20 -11.47
CA ALA A 58 -9.61 -10.27 -10.92
C ALA A 58 -9.83 -10.44 -9.40
N LYS A 59 -10.00 -9.35 -8.65
CA LYS A 59 -10.28 -9.41 -7.19
C LYS A 59 -11.55 -10.20 -6.89
N MET A 60 -12.60 -10.06 -7.70
CA MET A 60 -13.83 -10.84 -7.54
C MET A 60 -13.64 -12.34 -7.74
N MET A 61 -12.56 -12.76 -8.40
CA MET A 61 -12.24 -14.16 -8.66
C MET A 61 -11.41 -14.82 -7.54
N LEU A 62 -10.85 -14.04 -6.60
CA LEU A 62 -10.04 -14.58 -5.50
C LEU A 62 -10.83 -15.61 -4.68
N GLY A 63 -10.25 -16.81 -4.53
CA GLY A 63 -10.87 -17.93 -3.80
C GLY A 63 -12.10 -18.54 -4.45
N ARG A 64 -12.41 -18.22 -5.73
CA ARG A 64 -13.61 -18.67 -6.45
C ARG A 64 -13.31 -19.26 -7.83
N THR A 65 -12.03 -19.48 -8.14
CA THR A 65 -11.60 -19.92 -9.47
C THR A 65 -11.64 -21.45 -9.62
N PRO A 66 -12.01 -21.97 -10.81
CA PRO A 66 -11.79 -23.38 -11.15
C PRO A 66 -10.30 -23.65 -11.39
N GLY A 67 -9.89 -24.92 -11.38
CA GLY A 67 -8.48 -25.32 -11.39
C GLY A 67 -7.60 -24.86 -12.54
N ASN A 68 -8.18 -24.37 -13.65
CA ASN A 68 -7.44 -23.82 -14.77
C ASN A 68 -7.32 -22.28 -14.77
N ILE A 69 -7.93 -21.63 -13.80
CA ILE A 69 -7.85 -20.18 -13.57
C ILE A 69 -7.24 -19.95 -12.20
N GLU A 70 -6.26 -19.07 -12.13
CA GLU A 70 -5.58 -18.67 -10.90
C GLU A 70 -5.66 -17.15 -10.75
N ALA A 71 -6.20 -16.67 -9.62
CA ALA A 71 -6.17 -15.26 -9.27
C ALA A 71 -5.08 -15.05 -8.22
N ILE A 72 -4.10 -14.21 -8.54
CA ILE A 72 -2.89 -13.99 -7.74
C ILE A 72 -2.64 -12.51 -7.51
N ARG A 73 -1.91 -12.20 -6.45
CA ARG A 73 -1.35 -10.88 -6.16
C ARG A 73 0.13 -10.88 -6.60
N PRO A 74 0.49 -10.17 -7.68
CA PRO A 74 1.88 -10.13 -8.16
C PRO A 74 2.80 -9.30 -7.27
N MET A 75 2.20 -8.45 -6.41
CA MET A 75 2.90 -7.67 -5.38
C MET A 75 2.67 -8.32 -4.02
N ARG A 76 3.74 -8.47 -3.24
CA ARG A 76 3.69 -8.99 -1.88
C ARG A 76 4.76 -8.31 -1.03
N ASP A 77 4.39 -7.93 0.19
CA ASP A 77 5.33 -7.31 1.15
C ASP A 77 6.09 -6.11 0.55
N GLY A 78 5.42 -5.31 -0.30
CA GLY A 78 5.98 -4.14 -0.97
C GLY A 78 6.88 -4.44 -2.17
N VAL A 79 7.03 -5.71 -2.59
CA VAL A 79 7.92 -6.12 -3.67
C VAL A 79 7.20 -6.94 -4.75
N ILE A 80 7.83 -7.06 -5.93
CA ILE A 80 7.31 -7.93 -6.99
C ILE A 80 7.60 -9.39 -6.64
N ALA A 81 6.54 -10.17 -6.44
CA ALA A 81 6.62 -11.61 -6.18
C ALA A 81 6.56 -12.44 -7.48
N ASP A 82 5.91 -11.93 -8.52
CA ASP A 82 5.82 -12.55 -9.85
C ASP A 82 6.02 -11.48 -10.93
N PHE A 83 7.18 -11.52 -11.59
CA PHE A 83 7.60 -10.52 -12.58
C PHE A 83 6.74 -10.47 -13.81
N GLU A 84 6.45 -11.63 -14.40
CA GLU A 84 5.67 -11.70 -15.64
C GLU A 84 4.26 -11.17 -15.43
N VAL A 85 3.66 -11.53 -14.30
CA VAL A 85 2.31 -11.10 -13.97
C VAL A 85 2.27 -9.63 -13.55
N ALA A 86 3.28 -9.13 -12.83
CA ALA A 86 3.39 -7.71 -12.48
C ALA A 86 3.58 -6.84 -13.74
N GLU A 87 4.44 -7.25 -14.67
CA GLU A 87 4.64 -6.56 -15.94
C GLU A 87 3.32 -6.48 -16.74
N GLU A 88 2.57 -7.58 -16.84
CA GLU A 88 1.27 -7.58 -17.53
C GLU A 88 0.23 -6.71 -16.81
N MET A 89 0.24 -6.66 -15.48
CA MET A 89 -0.60 -5.76 -14.70
C MET A 89 -0.26 -4.30 -14.99
N ILE A 90 1.01 -3.92 -14.95
CA ILE A 90 1.48 -2.57 -15.25
C ILE A 90 1.12 -2.19 -16.69
N LYS A 91 1.36 -3.08 -17.67
CA LYS A 91 0.95 -2.89 -19.08
C LYS A 91 -0.56 -2.64 -19.19
N HIS A 92 -1.36 -3.42 -18.47
CA HIS A 92 -2.82 -3.26 -18.48
C HIS A 92 -3.22 -1.87 -17.97
N PHE A 93 -2.68 -1.43 -16.83
CA PHE A 93 -2.99 -0.13 -16.25
C PHE A 93 -2.51 1.04 -17.12
N ILE A 94 -1.30 0.95 -17.67
CA ILE A 94 -0.81 1.95 -18.63
C ILE A 94 -1.76 2.04 -19.85
N ARG A 95 -2.15 0.92 -20.44
CA ARG A 95 -3.07 0.90 -21.59
C ARG A 95 -4.46 1.43 -21.25
N LYS A 96 -4.96 1.16 -20.04
CA LYS A 96 -6.27 1.63 -19.56
C LYS A 96 -6.30 3.14 -19.40
N VAL A 97 -5.20 3.73 -18.96
CA VAL A 97 -5.03 5.17 -18.72
C VAL A 97 -4.62 5.92 -19.98
N HIS A 98 -3.77 5.32 -20.81
CA HIS A 98 -3.29 5.89 -22.07
C HIS A 98 -4.36 5.71 -23.16
N ASN A 99 -4.91 6.81 -23.65
CA ASN A 99 -5.80 6.77 -24.80
C ASN A 99 -4.97 6.33 -26.04
N ARG A 100 -5.42 5.31 -26.78
CA ARG A 100 -4.74 4.60 -27.88
C ARG A 100 -4.18 5.48 -29.02
N ARG A 101 -4.35 6.80 -28.95
CA ARG A 101 -3.91 7.77 -29.97
C ARG A 101 -2.56 8.42 -29.70
N SER A 102 -1.94 8.16 -28.55
CA SER A 102 -0.62 8.72 -28.25
C SER A 102 0.49 7.78 -28.72
N PHE A 103 1.27 8.21 -29.69
CA PHE A 103 2.45 7.50 -30.20
C PHE A 103 3.68 7.68 -29.29
N ALA A 104 3.57 8.46 -28.22
CA ALA A 104 4.68 8.75 -27.34
C ALA A 104 4.55 7.97 -26.02
N ASN A 105 5.57 7.19 -25.70
CA ASN A 105 5.65 6.47 -24.42
C ASN A 105 5.78 7.45 -23.24
N PRO A 106 5.10 7.23 -22.10
CA PRO A 106 5.16 8.11 -20.94
C PRO A 106 6.50 8.05 -20.21
N MET A 107 6.87 9.14 -19.56
CA MET A 107 7.78 9.10 -18.41
C MET A 107 6.96 8.63 -17.20
N ILE A 108 7.50 7.70 -16.42
CA ILE A 108 6.81 7.14 -15.25
C ILE A 108 7.67 7.37 -14.02
N ILE A 109 7.03 7.82 -12.92
CA ILE A 109 7.60 7.80 -11.57
C ILE A 109 6.90 6.66 -10.82
N VAL A 110 7.66 5.75 -10.21
CA VAL A 110 7.12 4.62 -9.44
C VAL A 110 7.56 4.73 -7.99
N CYS A 111 6.63 4.53 -7.05
CA CYS A 111 6.96 4.46 -5.63
C CYS A 111 7.60 3.12 -5.29
N VAL A 112 8.53 3.15 -4.36
CA VAL A 112 9.21 1.96 -3.84
C VAL A 112 9.35 2.07 -2.32
N PRO A 113 9.23 0.97 -1.57
CA PRO A 113 9.51 0.96 -0.14
C PRO A 113 10.94 1.46 0.16
N SER A 114 11.14 2.14 1.29
CA SER A 114 12.47 2.65 1.68
C SER A 114 13.47 1.51 1.88
N GLY A 115 13.01 0.36 2.38
CA GLY A 115 13.81 -0.85 2.58
C GLY A 115 14.06 -1.69 1.32
N SER A 116 13.67 -1.24 0.11
CA SER A 116 13.85 -2.00 -1.13
C SER A 116 15.32 -2.19 -1.46
N THR A 117 15.69 -3.43 -1.78
CA THR A 117 17.02 -3.79 -2.29
C THR A 117 17.26 -3.22 -3.69
N ALA A 118 18.53 -3.12 -4.10
CA ALA A 118 18.89 -2.70 -5.46
C ALA A 118 18.26 -3.63 -6.54
N VAL A 119 18.13 -4.93 -6.24
CA VAL A 119 17.51 -5.91 -7.15
C VAL A 119 16.01 -5.63 -7.30
N GLU A 120 15.31 -5.38 -6.20
CA GLU A 120 13.88 -5.05 -6.21
C GLU A 120 13.60 -3.74 -6.93
N ARG A 121 14.39 -2.68 -6.67
CA ARG A 121 14.31 -1.39 -7.38
C ARG A 121 14.51 -1.54 -8.89
N ARG A 122 15.54 -2.29 -9.28
CA ARG A 122 15.82 -2.61 -10.69
C ARG A 122 14.66 -3.34 -11.35
N SER A 123 14.10 -4.30 -10.67
CA SER A 123 12.98 -5.12 -11.09
C SER A 123 11.74 -4.29 -11.43
N ILE A 124 11.36 -3.38 -10.52
CA ILE A 124 10.25 -2.44 -10.72
C ILE A 124 10.53 -1.54 -11.94
N GLN A 125 11.75 -1.02 -12.05
CA GLN A 125 12.14 -0.17 -13.17
C GLN A 125 12.09 -0.93 -14.51
N GLU A 126 12.62 -2.14 -14.58
CA GLU A 126 12.60 -2.98 -15.79
C GLU A 126 11.16 -3.36 -16.18
N SER A 127 10.31 -3.72 -15.23
CA SER A 127 8.89 -4.01 -15.49
C SER A 127 8.15 -2.80 -16.09
N ALA A 128 8.40 -1.60 -15.58
CA ALA A 128 7.78 -0.38 -16.10
C ALA A 128 8.31 -0.01 -17.50
N LEU A 129 9.61 -0.21 -17.76
CA LEU A 129 10.20 -0.02 -19.10
C LEU A 129 9.63 -1.03 -20.11
N SER A 130 9.56 -2.31 -19.75
CA SER A 130 8.96 -3.38 -20.57
C SER A 130 7.48 -3.15 -20.83
N ALA A 131 6.78 -2.52 -19.88
CA ALA A 131 5.39 -2.11 -20.02
C ALA A 131 5.20 -0.93 -21.00
N GLY A 132 6.28 -0.28 -21.44
CA GLY A 132 6.25 0.75 -22.48
C GLY A 132 6.61 2.15 -22.00
N ALA A 133 7.18 2.32 -20.80
CA ALA A 133 7.71 3.61 -20.38
C ALA A 133 8.95 3.99 -21.20
N ARG A 134 9.07 5.30 -21.56
CA ARG A 134 10.30 5.83 -22.20
C ARG A 134 11.42 6.09 -21.19
N ARG A 135 11.03 6.38 -19.94
CA ARG A 135 11.92 6.67 -18.82
C ARG A 135 11.20 6.39 -17.51
N VAL A 136 11.91 5.82 -16.57
CA VAL A 136 11.39 5.50 -15.23
C VAL A 136 12.27 6.15 -14.18
N PHE A 137 11.63 6.81 -13.21
CA PHE A 137 12.24 7.30 -11.98
C PHE A 137 11.58 6.57 -10.81
N LEU A 138 12.30 6.48 -9.70
CA LEU A 138 11.83 5.93 -8.46
C LEU A 138 11.75 7.02 -7.40
N ILE A 139 10.76 6.93 -6.50
CA ILE A 139 10.62 7.74 -5.30
C ILE A 139 10.35 6.80 -4.12
N GLU A 140 10.90 7.10 -2.96
CA GLU A 140 10.61 6.30 -1.76
C GLU A 140 9.22 6.61 -1.24
N GLU A 141 8.46 5.55 -0.89
CA GLU A 141 7.07 5.63 -0.42
C GLU A 141 6.89 6.63 0.73
N PRO A 142 7.73 6.64 1.80
CA PRO A 142 7.52 7.58 2.90
C PRO A 142 7.75 9.04 2.49
N MET A 143 8.66 9.34 1.55
CA MET A 143 8.80 10.68 1.00
C MET A 143 7.56 11.08 0.20
N ALA A 144 7.06 10.19 -0.63
CA ALA A 144 5.83 10.43 -1.39
C ALA A 144 4.62 10.62 -0.45
N ALA A 145 4.47 9.76 0.56
CA ALA A 145 3.41 9.85 1.56
C ALA A 145 3.43 11.20 2.28
N ALA A 146 4.61 11.64 2.75
CA ALA A 146 4.76 12.92 3.44
C ALA A 146 4.41 14.13 2.55
N ILE A 147 4.87 14.12 1.29
CA ILE A 147 4.52 15.15 0.30
C ILE A 147 3.01 15.14 0.04
N GLY A 148 2.41 13.95 -0.11
CA GLY A 148 0.97 13.79 -0.32
C GLY A 148 0.12 14.26 0.84
N ALA A 149 0.55 13.99 2.07
CA ALA A 149 -0.08 14.48 3.30
C ALA A 149 0.13 15.98 3.53
N GLY A 150 0.94 16.67 2.71
CA GLY A 150 1.18 18.11 2.83
C GLY A 150 2.18 18.48 3.92
N LEU A 151 3.03 17.55 4.36
CA LEU A 151 4.07 17.84 5.33
C LEU A 151 5.15 18.77 4.73
N PRO A 152 5.75 19.66 5.54
CA PRO A 152 6.75 20.63 5.08
C PRO A 152 8.13 19.98 4.93
N VAL A 153 8.24 18.96 4.05
CA VAL A 153 9.44 18.12 3.90
C VAL A 153 10.70 18.88 3.49
N SER A 154 10.56 20.03 2.83
CA SER A 154 11.70 20.85 2.36
C SER A 154 12.23 21.83 3.41
N GLU A 155 11.53 22.01 4.52
CA GLU A 155 11.91 22.92 5.59
C GLU A 155 12.96 22.30 6.53
N PRO A 156 13.78 23.12 7.23
CA PRO A 156 14.72 22.63 8.24
C PRO A 156 14.00 22.27 9.56
N THR A 157 13.09 21.32 9.49
CA THR A 157 12.25 20.89 10.61
C THR A 157 11.90 19.42 10.48
N GLY A 158 11.80 18.71 11.61
CA GLY A 158 11.41 17.31 11.65
C GLY A 158 9.94 17.11 11.27
N SER A 159 9.70 16.22 10.30
CA SER A 159 8.37 15.71 9.98
C SER A 159 8.38 14.20 10.08
N MET A 160 7.42 13.61 10.78
CA MET A 160 7.31 12.15 10.92
C MET A 160 6.05 11.63 10.24
N VAL A 161 6.23 10.65 9.36
CA VAL A 161 5.14 9.97 8.67
C VAL A 161 5.21 8.46 8.95
N VAL A 162 4.04 7.86 9.09
CA VAL A 162 3.86 6.40 9.19
C VAL A 162 2.87 5.99 8.11
N ASP A 163 3.37 5.39 7.05
CA ASP A 163 2.54 4.89 5.95
C ASP A 163 2.27 3.41 6.14
N ILE A 164 1.01 3.06 6.36
CA ILE A 164 0.57 1.69 6.65
C ILE A 164 -0.17 1.15 5.43
N GLY A 165 0.56 0.47 4.56
CA GLY A 165 0.07 -0.11 3.33
C GLY A 165 -0.62 -1.47 3.51
N GLY A 166 -0.79 -2.18 2.40
CA GLY A 166 -1.28 -3.56 2.41
C GLY A 166 -0.22 -4.54 2.91
N GLY A 167 1.01 -4.45 2.39
CA GLY A 167 2.09 -5.39 2.70
C GLY A 167 3.13 -4.87 3.68
N THR A 168 3.32 -3.56 3.76
CA THR A 168 4.38 -2.92 4.55
C THR A 168 3.84 -1.77 5.40
N THR A 169 4.60 -1.44 6.44
CA THR A 169 4.51 -0.16 7.16
C THR A 169 5.86 0.54 7.04
N GLU A 170 5.83 1.74 6.47
CA GLU A 170 6.98 2.62 6.30
C GLU A 170 6.94 3.73 7.37
N VAL A 171 7.96 3.78 8.20
CA VAL A 171 8.11 4.85 9.20
C VAL A 171 9.29 5.71 8.79
N ALA A 172 9.12 7.02 8.68
CA ALA A 172 10.21 7.90 8.32
C ALA A 172 10.15 9.24 9.02
N VAL A 173 11.34 9.77 9.30
CA VAL A 173 11.59 11.15 9.72
C VAL A 173 12.28 11.89 8.58
N LEU A 174 11.69 13.00 8.16
CA LEU A 174 12.12 13.79 7.02
C LEU A 174 12.48 15.21 7.46
N SER A 175 13.48 15.79 6.79
CA SER A 175 13.89 17.19 6.93
C SER A 175 14.70 17.63 5.72
N LEU A 176 14.64 18.92 5.34
CA LEU A 176 15.45 19.51 4.26
C LEU A 176 15.38 18.75 2.92
N GLY A 177 14.23 18.17 2.61
CA GLY A 177 14.00 17.41 1.38
C GLY A 177 14.62 16.02 1.36
N GLY A 178 15.13 15.54 2.50
CA GLY A 178 15.73 14.22 2.64
C GLY A 178 15.06 13.36 3.71
N ILE A 179 15.29 12.06 3.65
CA ILE A 179 14.92 11.11 4.70
C ILE A 179 16.11 11.03 5.67
N VAL A 180 15.89 11.44 6.91
CA VAL A 180 16.90 11.40 7.97
C VAL A 180 16.99 10.02 8.59
N TYR A 181 15.84 9.40 8.80
CA TYR A 181 15.72 8.02 9.24
C TYR A 181 14.52 7.36 8.58
N SER A 182 14.65 6.10 8.21
CA SER A 182 13.52 5.30 7.76
C SER A 182 13.62 3.86 8.25
N ARG A 183 12.45 3.26 8.47
CA ARG A 183 12.29 1.86 8.80
C ARG A 183 11.09 1.28 8.05
N SER A 184 11.33 0.20 7.34
CA SER A 184 10.30 -0.59 6.69
C SER A 184 10.10 -1.90 7.46
N VAL A 185 8.84 -2.23 7.76
CA VAL A 185 8.47 -3.52 8.35
C VAL A 185 7.42 -4.19 7.48
N ARG A 186 7.53 -5.51 7.28
CA ARG A 186 6.61 -6.32 6.45
C ARG A 186 5.35 -6.68 7.23
N VAL A 187 4.71 -5.65 7.77
CA VAL A 187 3.44 -5.73 8.49
C VAL A 187 2.55 -4.62 7.94
N GLY A 188 1.36 -5.00 7.51
CA GLY A 188 0.35 -4.08 6.97
C GLY A 188 -1.02 -4.76 6.96
N GLY A 189 -1.91 -4.30 6.09
CA GLY A 189 -3.28 -4.80 6.01
C GLY A 189 -3.41 -6.30 5.76
N ASP A 190 -2.50 -6.89 4.98
CA ASP A 190 -2.53 -8.32 4.65
C ASP A 190 -2.15 -9.17 5.88
N LYS A 191 -1.18 -8.71 6.70
CA LYS A 191 -0.85 -9.39 7.96
C LYS A 191 -1.98 -9.29 8.98
N MET A 192 -2.70 -8.19 9.00
CA MET A 192 -3.93 -8.06 9.80
C MET A 192 -5.00 -9.08 9.35
N ASP A 193 -5.19 -9.24 8.04
CA ASP A 193 -6.14 -10.22 7.49
C ASP A 193 -5.71 -11.66 7.81
N GLU A 194 -4.43 -12.00 7.67
CA GLU A 194 -3.87 -13.30 8.06
C GLU A 194 -4.10 -13.59 9.56
N ALA A 195 -3.88 -12.60 10.42
CA ALA A 195 -4.08 -12.71 11.87
C ALA A 195 -5.55 -12.98 12.23
N ILE A 196 -6.50 -12.31 11.57
CA ILE A 196 -7.94 -12.54 11.75
C ILE A 196 -8.32 -13.96 11.31
N ILE A 197 -7.85 -14.42 10.14
CA ILE A 197 -8.08 -15.78 9.65
C ILE A 197 -7.56 -16.82 10.66
N ALA A 198 -6.34 -16.61 11.14
CA ALA A 198 -5.69 -17.50 12.09
C ALA A 198 -6.44 -17.56 13.44
N TYR A 199 -6.90 -16.41 13.94
CA TYR A 199 -7.66 -16.30 15.17
C TYR A 199 -9.00 -17.04 15.06
N ILE A 200 -9.78 -16.76 14.01
CA ILE A 200 -11.09 -17.40 13.78
C ILE A 200 -10.93 -18.91 13.59
N ARG A 201 -9.91 -19.32 12.85
CA ARG A 201 -9.59 -20.75 12.69
C ARG A 201 -9.31 -21.42 14.04
N ARG A 202 -8.49 -20.80 14.88
CA ARG A 202 -8.05 -21.37 16.18
C ARG A 202 -9.17 -21.39 17.22
N HIS A 203 -9.91 -20.28 17.35
CA HIS A 203 -10.86 -20.09 18.45
C HIS A 203 -12.29 -20.47 18.10
N GLN A 204 -12.64 -20.45 16.80
CA GLN A 204 -14.02 -20.71 16.35
C GLN A 204 -14.15 -21.96 15.48
N ASN A 205 -13.03 -22.65 15.18
CA ASN A 205 -12.97 -23.79 14.26
C ASN A 205 -13.63 -23.50 12.89
N LEU A 206 -13.58 -22.25 12.45
CA LEU A 206 -14.18 -21.80 11.20
C LEU A 206 -13.09 -21.36 10.21
N LEU A 207 -13.14 -21.88 8.99
CA LEU A 207 -12.27 -21.44 7.90
C LEU A 207 -12.99 -20.37 7.07
N ILE A 208 -12.40 -19.19 7.01
CA ILE A 208 -12.83 -18.07 6.18
C ILE A 208 -11.75 -17.72 5.15
N GLY A 209 -12.14 -17.05 4.07
CA GLY A 209 -11.21 -16.57 3.03
C GLY A 209 -10.77 -15.12 3.27
N GLU A 210 -9.77 -14.67 2.49
CA GLU A 210 -9.19 -13.32 2.55
C GLU A 210 -10.25 -12.21 2.41
N ALA A 211 -11.18 -12.35 1.45
CA ALA A 211 -12.24 -11.35 1.24
C ALA A 211 -13.15 -11.18 2.48
N SER A 212 -13.40 -12.27 3.21
CA SER A 212 -14.18 -12.22 4.45
C SER A 212 -13.38 -11.56 5.57
N SER A 213 -12.09 -11.87 5.67
CA SER A 213 -11.19 -11.26 6.66
C SER A 213 -11.03 -9.76 6.42
N GLU A 214 -10.78 -9.33 5.18
CA GLU A 214 -10.70 -7.90 4.82
C GLU A 214 -11.99 -7.16 5.20
N ARG A 215 -13.16 -7.77 4.95
CA ARG A 215 -14.44 -7.21 5.34
C ARG A 215 -14.57 -7.07 6.86
N ILE A 216 -14.24 -8.11 7.62
CA ILE A 216 -14.25 -8.11 9.08
C ILE A 216 -13.35 -7.00 9.64
N LYS A 217 -12.12 -6.91 9.14
CA LYS A 217 -11.17 -5.86 9.52
C LYS A 217 -11.75 -4.47 9.31
N LYS A 218 -12.37 -4.21 8.15
CA LYS A 218 -12.94 -2.90 7.80
C LYS A 218 -14.19 -2.55 8.60
N GLU A 219 -15.04 -3.53 8.92
CA GLU A 219 -16.33 -3.28 9.57
C GLU A 219 -16.23 -3.21 11.10
N ILE A 220 -15.44 -4.11 11.72
CA ILE A 220 -15.35 -4.23 13.18
C ILE A 220 -13.92 -4.31 13.72
N GLY A 221 -12.88 -4.13 12.85
CA GLY A 221 -11.49 -4.14 13.29
C GLY A 221 -11.18 -2.96 14.20
N SER A 222 -10.38 -3.20 15.24
CA SER A 222 -9.91 -2.17 16.16
C SER A 222 -8.52 -2.52 16.67
N ALA A 223 -7.66 -1.52 16.79
CA ALA A 223 -6.33 -1.66 17.38
C ALA A 223 -6.36 -1.79 18.91
N ALA A 224 -7.46 -1.33 19.55
CA ALA A 224 -7.67 -1.40 20.99
C ALA A 224 -8.88 -2.26 21.32
N LEU A 225 -8.86 -2.84 22.52
CA LEU A 225 -10.01 -3.56 23.06
C LEU A 225 -11.18 -2.58 23.29
N PRO A 226 -12.43 -2.99 23.02
CA PRO A 226 -13.59 -2.13 23.30
C PRO A 226 -13.73 -1.89 24.81
N MET A 227 -14.08 -0.67 25.20
CA MET A 227 -14.31 -0.31 26.60
C MET A 227 -15.55 -1.03 27.16
N ASP A 228 -16.57 -1.24 26.32
CA ASP A 228 -17.86 -1.81 26.71
C ASP A 228 -17.95 -3.28 26.29
N GLY A 229 -17.48 -4.18 27.14
CA GLY A 229 -17.67 -5.62 26.98
C GLY A 229 -17.08 -6.16 25.66
N ASN A 230 -17.95 -6.62 24.76
CA ASN A 230 -17.53 -7.23 23.50
C ASN A 230 -17.50 -6.27 22.31
N GLY A 231 -17.98 -5.04 22.47
CA GLY A 231 -18.11 -4.07 21.39
C GLY A 231 -19.10 -4.49 20.29
N VAL A 232 -18.89 -4.03 19.07
CA VAL A 232 -19.73 -4.33 17.91
C VAL A 232 -19.65 -5.82 17.57
N THR A 233 -20.77 -6.39 17.11
CA THR A 233 -20.89 -7.79 16.68
C THR A 233 -21.14 -7.88 15.18
N MET A 234 -20.69 -8.98 14.56
CA MET A 234 -20.84 -9.25 13.14
C MET A 234 -21.11 -10.74 12.89
N GLU A 235 -22.05 -11.03 12.00
CA GLU A 235 -22.28 -12.40 11.52
C GLU A 235 -21.38 -12.71 10.35
N ILE A 236 -20.68 -13.84 10.42
CA ILE A 236 -19.78 -14.33 9.38
C ILE A 236 -20.08 -15.75 8.99
N LYS A 237 -19.79 -16.10 7.74
CA LYS A 237 -19.98 -17.43 7.18
C LYS A 237 -18.64 -18.02 6.75
N GLY A 238 -18.49 -19.32 6.99
CA GLY A 238 -17.29 -20.06 6.60
C GLY A 238 -17.55 -21.56 6.59
N ARG A 239 -16.48 -22.33 6.47
CA ARG A 239 -16.53 -23.79 6.53
C ARG A 239 -16.14 -24.24 7.95
N ASP A 240 -17.04 -24.95 8.63
CA ASP A 240 -16.75 -25.61 9.91
C ASP A 240 -15.66 -26.66 9.70
N LEU A 241 -14.57 -26.57 10.45
CA LEU A 241 -13.43 -27.48 10.33
C LEU A 241 -13.66 -28.83 11.00
N LEU A 242 -14.63 -28.92 11.92
CA LEU A 242 -14.98 -30.19 12.60
C LEU A 242 -15.86 -31.07 11.71
N ASN A 243 -16.87 -30.47 11.07
CA ASN A 243 -17.89 -31.19 10.33
C ASN A 243 -17.75 -31.05 8.79
N GLY A 244 -16.90 -30.12 8.32
CA GLY A 244 -16.68 -29.85 6.89
C GLY A 244 -17.83 -29.11 6.18
N VAL A 245 -18.89 -28.72 6.90
CA VAL A 245 -20.09 -28.06 6.34
C VAL A 245 -20.02 -26.55 6.45
N PRO A 246 -20.79 -25.80 5.63
CA PRO A 246 -20.97 -24.37 5.81
C PRO A 246 -21.59 -24.06 7.19
N LYS A 247 -21.08 -23.03 7.85
CA LYS A 247 -21.54 -22.58 9.17
C LYS A 247 -21.52 -21.07 9.27
N GLU A 248 -22.46 -20.55 10.01
CA GLU A 248 -22.55 -19.14 10.39
C GLU A 248 -22.28 -18.98 11.89
N ILE A 249 -21.52 -17.97 12.26
CA ILE A 249 -21.22 -17.62 13.64
C ILE A 249 -21.25 -16.10 13.84
N THR A 250 -21.45 -15.67 15.08
CA THR A 250 -21.29 -14.28 15.49
C THR A 250 -19.90 -14.07 16.08
N ILE A 251 -19.20 -13.08 15.61
CA ILE A 251 -17.93 -12.60 16.15
C ILE A 251 -18.09 -11.20 16.74
N THR A 252 -17.15 -10.79 17.58
CA THR A 252 -17.20 -9.51 18.29
C THR A 252 -15.97 -8.67 17.98
N GLN A 253 -16.06 -7.37 18.14
CA GLN A 253 -14.94 -6.44 18.02
C GLN A 253 -13.79 -6.83 18.96
N ARG A 254 -14.09 -7.32 20.17
CA ARG A 254 -13.07 -7.84 21.11
C ARG A 254 -12.26 -8.97 20.49
N HIS A 255 -12.89 -9.95 19.87
CA HIS A 255 -12.19 -11.06 19.19
C HIS A 255 -11.25 -10.55 18.12
N ILE A 256 -11.65 -9.52 17.37
CA ILE A 256 -10.82 -8.98 16.29
C ILE A 256 -9.69 -8.11 16.84
N ALA A 257 -9.93 -7.33 17.88
CA ALA A 257 -8.87 -6.58 18.56
C ALA A 257 -7.79 -7.52 19.15
N GLU A 258 -8.20 -8.63 19.75
CA GLU A 258 -7.28 -9.69 20.22
C GLU A 258 -6.48 -10.31 19.07
N ALA A 259 -7.13 -10.58 17.94
CA ALA A 259 -6.46 -11.10 16.75
C ALA A 259 -5.42 -10.13 16.19
N LEU A 260 -5.69 -8.82 16.25
CA LEU A 260 -4.86 -7.76 15.70
C LEU A 260 -3.73 -7.29 16.64
N ALA A 261 -3.66 -7.77 17.87
CA ALA A 261 -2.68 -7.33 18.88
C ALA A 261 -1.24 -7.48 18.40
N GLU A 262 -0.90 -8.60 17.74
CA GLU A 262 0.46 -8.84 17.24
C GLU A 262 0.85 -7.87 16.10
N PRO A 263 0.10 -7.76 14.98
CA PRO A 263 0.44 -6.82 13.90
C PRO A 263 0.40 -5.36 14.37
N VAL A 264 -0.52 -4.96 15.24
CA VAL A 264 -0.54 -3.61 15.82
C VAL A 264 0.70 -3.36 16.68
N GLY A 265 1.09 -4.31 17.53
CA GLY A 265 2.30 -4.22 18.33
C GLY A 265 3.57 -4.06 17.50
N ALA A 266 3.66 -4.75 16.36
CA ALA A 266 4.79 -4.60 15.44
C ALA A 266 4.86 -3.21 14.80
N ILE A 267 3.72 -2.57 14.50
CA ILE A 267 3.66 -1.20 14.00
C ILE A 267 4.12 -0.21 15.10
N VAL A 268 3.60 -0.37 16.32
CA VAL A 268 3.98 0.45 17.48
C VAL A 268 5.49 0.39 17.72
N GLU A 269 6.05 -0.81 17.70
CA GLU A 269 7.49 -1.03 17.88
C GLU A 269 8.32 -0.34 16.78
N ALA A 270 7.87 -0.42 15.53
CA ALA A 270 8.55 0.26 14.41
C ALA A 270 8.60 1.78 14.61
N VAL A 271 7.50 2.37 15.13
CA VAL A 271 7.42 3.81 15.45
C VAL A 271 8.36 4.17 16.59
N LYS A 272 8.36 3.39 17.69
CA LYS A 272 9.26 3.62 18.83
C LYS A 272 10.73 3.58 18.44
N VAL A 273 11.14 2.57 17.67
CA VAL A 273 12.52 2.47 17.19
C VAL A 273 12.91 3.65 16.29
N ALA A 274 11.98 4.15 15.47
CA ALA A 274 12.25 5.33 14.64
C ALA A 274 12.42 6.59 15.50
N LEU A 275 11.63 6.76 16.54
CA LEU A 275 11.76 7.88 17.48
C LEU A 275 13.09 7.82 18.26
N GLU A 276 13.50 6.64 18.72
CA GLU A 276 14.79 6.43 19.40
C GLU A 276 15.99 6.77 18.50
N ALA A 277 15.89 6.51 17.21
CA ALA A 277 16.95 6.79 16.24
C ALA A 277 16.92 8.25 15.71
N THR A 278 15.91 9.04 16.10
CA THR A 278 15.73 10.42 15.61
C THR A 278 16.69 11.38 16.33
N PRO A 279 17.42 12.25 15.60
CA PRO A 279 18.24 13.31 16.22
C PRO A 279 17.43 14.21 17.15
N PRO A 280 18.03 14.70 18.28
CA PRO A 280 17.29 15.44 19.31
C PRO A 280 16.51 16.66 18.83
N GLU A 281 17.08 17.46 17.92
CA GLU A 281 16.43 18.64 17.38
C GLU A 281 15.19 18.30 16.55
N LEU A 282 15.25 17.24 15.75
CA LEU A 282 14.11 16.75 14.99
C LEU A 282 13.08 16.05 15.87
N ALA A 283 13.51 15.39 16.93
CA ALA A 283 12.62 14.82 17.93
C ALA A 283 11.82 15.92 18.66
N ALA A 284 12.46 17.05 18.97
CA ALA A 284 11.76 18.22 19.54
C ALA A 284 10.68 18.76 18.59
N ASP A 285 10.97 18.85 17.28
CA ASP A 285 9.96 19.25 16.30
C ASP A 285 8.75 18.30 16.26
N ILE A 286 9.01 16.98 16.39
CA ILE A 286 7.97 15.95 16.38
C ILE A 286 7.08 16.02 17.63
N VAL A 287 7.61 16.47 18.78
CA VAL A 287 6.79 16.72 19.97
C VAL A 287 5.69 17.73 19.69
N ASP A 288 6.00 18.78 18.93
CA ASP A 288 5.05 19.85 18.61
C ASP A 288 4.13 19.49 17.42
N LYS A 289 4.68 18.88 16.38
CA LYS A 289 3.96 18.59 15.12
C LYS A 289 3.25 17.25 15.11
N GLY A 290 3.73 16.31 15.90
CA GLY A 290 3.21 14.97 16.00
C GLY A 290 3.62 14.05 14.83
N ILE A 291 2.92 12.93 14.77
CA ILE A 291 3.07 11.87 13.79
C ILE A 291 1.87 11.89 12.85
N VAL A 292 2.10 11.83 11.54
CA VAL A 292 1.04 11.74 10.54
C VAL A 292 0.95 10.33 10.00
N LEU A 293 -0.25 9.73 10.10
CA LEU A 293 -0.56 8.40 9.59
C LEU A 293 -1.11 8.49 8.17
N THR A 294 -0.61 7.65 7.28
CA THR A 294 -1.06 7.50 5.89
C THR A 294 -1.28 6.02 5.56
N GLY A 295 -1.73 5.74 4.34
CA GLY A 295 -2.04 4.38 3.90
C GLY A 295 -3.36 3.83 4.44
N GLY A 296 -3.82 2.73 3.84
CA GLY A 296 -5.12 2.14 4.18
C GLY A 296 -5.20 1.54 5.59
N GLY A 297 -4.06 1.08 6.14
CA GLY A 297 -3.98 0.54 7.49
C GLY A 297 -4.18 1.59 8.58
N SER A 298 -3.92 2.87 8.29
CA SER A 298 -4.17 3.99 9.22
C SER A 298 -5.64 4.18 9.58
N LEU A 299 -6.54 3.61 8.75
CA LEU A 299 -7.99 3.63 8.97
C LEU A 299 -8.48 2.56 9.97
N LEU A 300 -7.59 1.70 10.48
CA LEU A 300 -7.95 0.78 11.54
C LEU A 300 -8.38 1.58 12.79
N ALA A 301 -9.60 1.29 13.27
CA ALA A 301 -10.14 2.03 14.41
C ALA A 301 -9.20 1.99 15.63
N ASN A 302 -9.06 3.12 16.29
CA ASN A 302 -8.22 3.34 17.48
C ASN A 302 -6.70 3.15 17.29
N LEU A 303 -6.19 2.98 16.07
CA LEU A 303 -4.74 2.83 15.86
C LEU A 303 -3.99 4.13 16.21
N ASP A 304 -4.56 5.28 15.85
CA ASP A 304 -4.05 6.60 16.22
C ASP A 304 -4.03 6.79 17.73
N GLN A 305 -5.06 6.32 18.45
CA GLN A 305 -5.13 6.40 19.91
C GLN A 305 -4.06 5.50 20.54
N VAL A 306 -3.92 4.26 20.08
CA VAL A 306 -2.88 3.34 20.58
C VAL A 306 -1.48 3.96 20.40
N LEU A 307 -1.21 4.56 19.24
CA LEU A 307 0.07 5.22 18.99
C LEU A 307 0.28 6.45 19.88
N ARG A 308 -0.77 7.26 20.15
CA ARG A 308 -0.69 8.37 21.11
C ARG A 308 -0.36 7.87 22.52
N ASP A 309 -1.04 6.85 22.98
CA ASP A 309 -0.87 6.31 24.33
C ASP A 309 0.53 5.70 24.50
N GLU A 310 1.05 5.03 23.47
CA GLU A 310 2.33 4.35 23.49
C GLU A 310 3.56 5.26 23.28
N THR A 311 3.37 6.42 22.64
CA THR A 311 4.47 7.35 22.33
C THR A 311 4.41 8.64 23.14
N GLY A 312 3.24 9.01 23.67
CA GLY A 312 3.00 10.30 24.33
C GLY A 312 2.95 11.49 23.35
N LEU A 313 2.93 11.23 22.03
CA LEU A 313 2.98 12.26 20.99
C LEU A 313 1.60 12.49 20.36
N PRO A 314 1.34 13.68 19.79
CA PRO A 314 0.17 13.87 18.95
C PRO A 314 0.24 12.95 17.72
N VAL A 315 -0.87 12.31 17.39
CA VAL A 315 -0.99 11.46 16.19
C VAL A 315 -2.24 11.87 15.43
N SER A 316 -2.11 12.12 14.15
CA SER A 316 -3.20 12.46 13.25
C SER A 316 -3.20 11.58 12.02
N ILE A 317 -4.39 11.34 11.47
CA ILE A 317 -4.56 10.63 10.19
C ILE A 317 -4.67 11.71 9.10
N ALA A 318 -3.98 11.51 7.97
CA ALA A 318 -4.09 12.40 6.83
C ALA A 318 -5.54 12.46 6.29
N ASP A 319 -5.93 13.56 5.65
CA ASP A 319 -7.30 13.76 5.14
C ASP A 319 -7.74 12.67 4.16
N ASP A 320 -6.85 12.25 3.25
CA ASP A 320 -7.07 11.13 2.31
C ASP A 320 -5.89 10.16 2.39
N PRO A 321 -5.83 9.31 3.44
CA PRO A 321 -4.67 8.48 3.70
C PRO A 321 -4.43 7.43 2.61
N LEU A 322 -5.47 6.98 1.91
CA LEU A 322 -5.38 5.99 0.83
C LEU A 322 -4.69 6.53 -0.42
N SER A 323 -4.70 7.85 -0.62
CA SER A 323 -4.19 8.49 -1.83
C SER A 323 -2.87 9.24 -1.60
N CYS A 324 -2.37 9.37 -0.37
CA CYS A 324 -1.21 10.19 -0.04
C CYS A 324 0.01 9.86 -0.90
N VAL A 325 0.39 8.59 -1.03
CA VAL A 325 1.55 8.17 -1.83
C VAL A 325 1.37 8.56 -3.30
N ALA A 326 0.21 8.26 -3.88
CA ALA A 326 -0.08 8.59 -5.28
C ALA A 326 -0.15 10.11 -5.52
N LEU A 327 -0.76 10.88 -4.61
CA LEU A 327 -0.84 12.34 -4.68
C LEU A 327 0.55 12.98 -4.53
N GLY A 328 1.37 12.49 -3.60
CA GLY A 328 2.73 12.99 -3.40
C GLY A 328 3.60 12.74 -4.61
N THR A 329 3.58 11.52 -5.15
CA THR A 329 4.28 11.19 -6.40
C THR A 329 3.78 12.03 -7.57
N GLY A 330 2.46 12.29 -7.63
CA GLY A 330 1.85 13.19 -8.59
C GLY A 330 2.36 14.63 -8.48
N ARG A 331 2.47 15.17 -7.25
CA ARG A 331 3.05 16.52 -7.01
C ARG A 331 4.50 16.61 -7.47
N VAL A 332 5.29 15.56 -7.22
CA VAL A 332 6.68 15.47 -7.74
C VAL A 332 6.70 15.41 -9.26
N LEU A 333 5.78 14.69 -9.89
CA LEU A 333 5.63 14.63 -11.35
C LEU A 333 5.28 16.00 -11.94
N GLU A 334 4.37 16.75 -11.32
CA GLU A 334 4.00 18.11 -11.76
C GLU A 334 5.18 19.08 -11.65
N ASN A 335 5.99 18.99 -10.60
CA ASN A 335 7.15 19.83 -10.33
C ASN A 335 8.49 19.07 -10.42
N SER A 336 8.64 18.21 -11.42
CA SER A 336 9.79 17.30 -11.54
C SER A 336 11.16 18.00 -11.66
N LYS A 337 11.20 19.29 -12.03
CA LYS A 337 12.42 20.08 -12.05
C LYS A 337 12.83 20.57 -10.65
N GLY A 338 11.87 21.09 -9.88
CA GLY A 338 12.11 21.60 -8.52
C GLY A 338 12.35 20.50 -7.49
N MET A 339 11.75 19.33 -7.71
CA MET A 339 11.80 18.19 -6.78
C MET A 339 12.68 17.02 -7.30
N ARG A 340 13.62 17.31 -8.18
CA ARG A 340 14.48 16.25 -8.77
C ARG A 340 15.36 15.54 -7.74
N HIS A 341 15.67 16.19 -6.63
CA HIS A 341 16.50 15.65 -5.56
C HIS A 341 15.85 14.48 -4.80
N VAL A 342 14.51 14.39 -4.80
CA VAL A 342 13.78 13.27 -4.20
C VAL A 342 13.61 12.06 -5.14
N LEU A 343 14.05 12.19 -6.41
CA LEU A 343 13.96 11.14 -7.42
C LEU A 343 15.30 10.41 -7.55
N SER A 344 15.22 9.09 -7.72
CA SER A 344 16.36 8.22 -8.00
C SER A 344 16.12 7.40 -9.27
N THR A 345 17.19 6.75 -9.74
CA THR A 345 17.15 5.69 -10.75
C THR A 345 17.79 4.44 -10.16
N ALA A 346 17.43 3.27 -10.64
CA ALA A 346 18.05 2.03 -10.18
C ALA A 346 19.49 1.81 -10.72
N PHE A 347 19.98 2.74 -11.58
CA PHE A 347 21.31 2.73 -12.20
C PHE A 347 21.98 4.09 -12.04
#